data_8b8b6ad1c80aae245d962d8547e1ab2f
#
_entry.id   8b8b6ad1c80aae245d962d8547e1ab2f
#
_cell.length_a   1.000
_cell.length_b   1.000
_cell.length_c   1.000
_cell.angle_alpha   90.00
_cell.angle_beta   90.00
_cell.angle_gamma   90.00
#
_symmetry.space_group_name_H-M   'P 1'
#
loop_
_entity.id
_entity.type
_entity.pdbx_description
1 polymer ?
#
loop_
_entity_poly.entity_id
_entity_poly.type
_entity_poly.pdbx_seq_one_letter_code
_entity_poly.pdbx_strand_id
1 'polypeptide(L)'
;MYYLYILQSNKKKNWHYIGTTSSLKKRLAQHNRGKVKSTKGYRPFTLSYVEKYENKTFARKRELELKNNNKKRELLFKQIYGAFV
;
A
#
# COMPACT_ATOMS: atom_id res chain seq x y z
N MET A 1 -13.73 -0.75 -10.93
CA MET A 1 -13.28 -0.93 -9.53
C MET A 1 -11.95 -0.27 -9.28
N TYR A 2 -11.78 0.25 -8.09
CA TYR A 2 -10.53 0.87 -7.66
C TYR A 2 -10.09 0.22 -6.36
N TYR A 3 -8.78 0.20 -6.11
CA TYR A 3 -8.22 -0.53 -4.98
C TYR A 3 -7.31 0.37 -4.16
N LEU A 4 -7.43 0.29 -2.84
CA LEU A 4 -6.38 0.72 -1.93
C LEU A 4 -5.49 -0.50 -1.71
N TYR A 5 -4.19 -0.33 -1.77
CA TYR A 5 -3.25 -1.43 -1.54
C TYR A 5 -2.12 -1.00 -0.62
N ILE A 6 -1.57 -1.98 0.08
CA ILE A 6 -0.39 -1.78 0.92
C ILE A 6 0.69 -2.74 0.48
N LEU A 7 1.87 -2.20 0.20
CA LEU A 7 3.05 -2.97 -0.14
C LEU A 7 4.00 -3.01 1.05
N GLN A 8 4.66 -4.14 1.23
CA GLN A 8 5.77 -4.28 2.17
C GLN A 8 7.05 -4.47 1.38
N SER A 9 8.10 -3.72 1.74
CA SER A 9 9.41 -3.89 1.14
C SER A 9 10.04 -5.19 1.63
N ASN A 10 10.55 -6.00 0.70
CA ASN A 10 11.31 -7.20 1.03
C ASN A 10 12.77 -6.88 1.36
N LYS A 11 13.20 -5.68 1.00
CA LYS A 11 14.55 -5.19 1.28
C LYS A 11 14.64 -4.53 2.65
N LYS A 12 13.60 -3.77 3.03
CA LYS A 12 13.54 -3.08 4.30
C LYS A 12 12.21 -3.39 4.99
N LYS A 13 12.21 -4.34 5.90
CA LYS A 13 11.01 -4.94 6.49
C LYS A 13 10.04 -3.94 7.14
N ASN A 14 10.54 -2.85 7.67
CA ASN A 14 9.70 -1.86 8.34
C ASN A 14 9.13 -0.80 7.39
N TRP A 15 9.44 -0.91 6.09
CA TRP A 15 8.99 0.07 5.12
C TRP A 15 7.77 -0.43 4.38
N HIS A 16 6.73 0.39 4.37
CA HIS A 16 5.45 0.10 3.72
C HIS A 16 5.05 1.25 2.82
N TYR A 17 4.26 0.94 1.80
CA TYR A 17 3.71 1.94 0.91
C TYR A 17 2.21 1.75 0.77
N ILE A 18 1.46 2.83 0.90
CA ILE A 18 0.01 2.85 0.72
C ILE A 18 -0.31 3.60 -0.56
N GLY A 19 -1.08 3.00 -1.44
CA GLY A 19 -1.46 3.63 -2.70
C GLY A 19 -2.82 3.20 -3.19
N THR A 20 -3.24 3.76 -4.32
CA THR A 20 -4.49 3.40 -4.97
C THR A 20 -4.24 3.12 -6.45
N THR A 21 -5.03 2.20 -7.02
CA THR A 21 -4.90 1.86 -8.43
C THR A 21 -6.18 1.20 -8.94
N SER A 22 -6.42 1.31 -10.24
CA SER A 22 -7.47 0.53 -10.90
C SER A 22 -6.97 -0.86 -11.33
N SER A 23 -5.65 -1.10 -11.30
CA SER A 23 -5.06 -2.38 -11.70
C SER A 23 -3.92 -2.76 -10.76
N LEU A 24 -4.19 -3.65 -9.81
CA LEU A 24 -3.20 -4.13 -8.85
C LEU A 24 -2.02 -4.81 -9.54
N LYS A 25 -2.29 -5.64 -10.53
CA LYS A 25 -1.25 -6.38 -11.25
C LYS A 25 -0.27 -5.44 -11.95
N LYS A 26 -0.79 -4.48 -12.69
CA LYS A 26 0.05 -3.49 -13.39
C LYS A 26 0.85 -2.64 -12.42
N ARG A 27 0.20 -2.16 -11.36
CA ARG A 27 0.85 -1.25 -10.41
C ARG A 27 1.94 -1.96 -9.62
N LEU A 28 1.69 -3.18 -9.16
CA LEU A 28 2.70 -3.97 -8.47
C LEU A 28 3.91 -4.22 -9.38
N ALA A 29 3.68 -4.56 -10.64
CA ALA A 29 4.76 -4.73 -11.60
C ALA A 29 5.57 -3.44 -11.78
N GLN A 30 4.92 -2.29 -11.84
CA GLN A 30 5.60 -1.00 -11.96
C GLN A 30 6.48 -0.72 -10.74
N HIS A 31 5.98 -0.97 -9.53
CA HIS A 31 6.78 -0.82 -8.31
C HIS A 31 8.01 -1.73 -8.34
N ASN A 32 7.81 -2.99 -8.69
CA ASN A 32 8.91 -3.98 -8.67
C ASN A 32 9.92 -3.77 -9.78
N ARG A 33 9.54 -3.10 -10.87
CA ARG A 33 10.47 -2.74 -11.95
C ARG A 33 11.21 -1.43 -11.68
N GLY A 34 10.90 -0.75 -10.57
CA GLY A 34 11.52 0.53 -10.24
C GLY A 34 11.00 1.71 -11.05
N LYS A 35 9.78 1.60 -11.56
CA LYS A 35 9.15 2.65 -12.36
C LYS A 35 8.50 3.75 -11.51
N VAL A 36 8.32 3.50 -10.23
CA VAL A 36 7.75 4.46 -9.29
C VAL A 36 8.88 5.08 -8.49
N LYS A 37 9.15 6.35 -8.72
CA LYS A 37 10.31 7.05 -8.16
C LYS A 37 10.38 6.96 -6.63
N SER A 38 9.26 7.15 -5.95
CA SER A 38 9.22 7.17 -4.48
C SER A 38 9.47 5.80 -3.84
N THR A 39 9.30 4.71 -4.59
CA THR A 39 9.44 3.35 -4.04
C THR A 39 10.64 2.60 -4.61
N LYS A 40 11.28 3.15 -5.63
CA LYS A 40 12.35 2.47 -6.38
C LYS A 40 13.44 1.88 -5.50
N GLY A 41 13.86 2.60 -4.47
CA GLY A 41 14.96 2.17 -3.59
C GLY A 41 14.61 1.06 -2.61
N TYR A 42 13.33 0.72 -2.49
CA TYR A 42 12.85 -0.24 -1.49
C TYR A 42 12.34 -1.55 -2.08
N ARG A 43 12.41 -1.68 -3.40
CA ARG A 43 11.98 -2.91 -4.08
C ARG A 43 12.91 -4.07 -3.76
N PRO A 44 12.44 -5.33 -3.88
CA PRO A 44 11.11 -5.74 -4.35
C PRO A 44 10.06 -5.67 -3.26
N PHE A 45 8.79 -5.73 -3.69
CA PHE A 45 7.64 -5.59 -2.80
C PHE A 45 6.76 -6.82 -2.80
N THR A 46 6.13 -7.06 -1.65
CA THR A 46 5.03 -8.00 -1.51
C THR A 46 3.75 -7.20 -1.31
N LEU A 47 2.69 -7.59 -2.01
CA LEU A 47 1.36 -7.03 -1.79
C LEU A 47 0.78 -7.63 -0.52
N SER A 48 0.62 -6.80 0.53
CA SER A 48 0.23 -7.27 1.86
C SER A 48 -1.25 -7.15 2.15
N TYR A 49 -1.94 -6.20 1.49
CA TYR A 49 -3.30 -5.88 1.86
C TYR A 49 -3.99 -5.12 0.73
N VAL A 50 -5.29 -5.38 0.55
CA VAL A 50 -6.10 -4.73 -0.48
C VAL A 50 -7.48 -4.43 0.09
N GLU A 51 -8.00 -3.24 -0.20
CA GLU A 51 -9.39 -2.87 -0.04
C GLU A 51 -9.96 -2.51 -1.40
N LYS A 52 -11.19 -2.92 -1.65
CA LYS A 52 -11.85 -2.72 -2.94
C LYS A 52 -12.93 -1.66 -2.84
N TYR A 53 -12.94 -0.74 -3.78
CA TYR A 53 -13.91 0.36 -3.83
C TYR A 53 -14.52 0.47 -5.22
N GLU A 54 -15.76 0.97 -5.27
CA GLU A 54 -16.47 1.14 -6.54
C GLU A 54 -15.82 2.15 -7.45
N ASN A 55 -15.21 3.19 -6.88
CA ASN A 55 -14.61 4.26 -7.66
C ASN A 55 -13.35 4.83 -7.01
N LYS A 56 -12.65 5.65 -7.79
CA LYS A 56 -11.41 6.28 -7.39
C LYS A 56 -11.57 7.21 -6.16
N THR A 57 -12.67 7.92 -6.09
CA THR A 57 -12.90 8.89 -5.01
C THR A 57 -12.89 8.22 -3.64
N PHE A 58 -13.60 7.09 -3.51
CA PHE A 58 -13.65 6.37 -2.24
C PHE A 58 -12.30 5.76 -1.88
N ALA A 59 -11.61 5.18 -2.85
CA ALA A 59 -10.28 4.62 -2.62
C ALA A 59 -9.28 5.71 -2.17
N ARG A 60 -9.31 6.85 -2.84
CA ARG A 60 -8.44 7.99 -2.52
C ARG A 60 -8.72 8.56 -1.14
N LYS A 61 -9.98 8.63 -0.77
CA LYS A 61 -10.40 9.08 0.56
C LYS A 61 -9.81 8.20 1.65
N ARG A 62 -9.86 6.89 1.44
CA ARG A 62 -9.27 5.92 2.37
C ARG A 62 -7.76 6.06 2.44
N GLU A 63 -7.11 6.24 1.30
CA GLU A 63 -5.66 6.45 1.25
C GLU A 63 -5.25 7.66 2.09
N LEU A 64 -5.94 8.79 1.92
CA LEU A 64 -5.65 10.01 2.67
C LEU A 64 -5.92 9.83 4.16
N GLU A 65 -7.01 9.14 4.50
CA GLU A 65 -7.33 8.83 5.89
C GLU A 65 -6.19 8.08 6.58
N LEU A 66 -5.67 7.05 5.93
CA LEU A 66 -4.58 6.26 6.49
C LEU A 66 -3.27 7.03 6.55
N LYS A 67 -2.98 7.85 5.54
CA LYS A 67 -1.74 8.65 5.50
C LYS A 67 -1.75 9.79 6.52
N ASN A 68 -2.92 10.35 6.81
CA ASN A 68 -3.06 11.50 7.69
C ASN A 68 -3.42 11.14 9.13
N ASN A 69 -3.66 9.87 9.42
CA ASN A 69 -4.02 9.42 10.76
C ASN A 69 -3.12 8.26 11.18
N ASN A 70 -2.09 8.57 11.95
CA ASN A 70 -1.10 7.58 12.38
C ASN A 70 -1.74 6.44 13.18
N LYS A 71 -2.70 6.76 14.04
CA LYS A 71 -3.36 5.78 14.90
C LYS A 71 -4.16 4.77 14.09
N LYS A 72 -4.93 5.23 13.12
CA LYS A 72 -5.70 4.34 12.22
C LYS A 72 -4.77 3.46 11.40
N ARG A 73 -3.68 4.04 10.89
CA ARG A 73 -2.68 3.29 10.12
C ARG A 73 -2.01 2.21 10.99
N GLU A 74 -1.63 2.54 12.21
CA GLU A 74 -1.01 1.58 13.14
C GLU A 74 -1.94 0.44 13.47
N LEU A 75 -3.22 0.72 13.72
CA LEU A 75 -4.22 -0.31 13.99
C LEU A 75 -4.39 -1.25 12.80
N LEU A 76 -4.43 -0.70 11.61
CA LEU A 76 -4.54 -1.50 10.39
C LEU A 76 -3.29 -2.37 10.20
N PHE A 77 -2.12 -1.82 10.39
CA PHE A 77 -0.86 -2.57 10.28
C PHE A 77 -0.78 -3.70 11.29
N LYS A 78 -1.27 -3.50 12.51
CA LYS A 78 -1.35 -4.57 13.52
C LYS A 78 -2.27 -5.70 13.05
N GLN A 79 -3.38 -5.37 12.41
CA GLN A 79 -4.28 -6.38 11.86
C GLN A 79 -3.63 -7.18 10.73
N ILE A 80 -2.86 -6.52 9.88
CA ILE A 80 -2.23 -7.16 8.72
C ILE A 80 -0.99 -7.97 9.13
N TYR A 81 -0.13 -7.39 9.95
CA TYR A 81 1.20 -7.93 10.23
C TYR A 81 1.36 -8.50 11.64
N GLY A 82 0.35 -8.32 12.48
CA GLY A 82 0.40 -8.77 13.87
C GLY A 82 1.04 -7.75 14.80
N ALA A 83 1.19 -8.12 16.08
CA ALA A 83 1.59 -7.21 17.16
C ALA A 83 3.05 -6.73 17.09
N PHE A 84 3.87 -7.37 16.26
CA PHE A 84 5.32 -7.12 16.21
C PHE A 84 5.77 -6.41 14.95
N VAL A 85 4.88 -5.72 14.34
CA VAL A 85 5.22 -4.99 13.12
C VAL A 85 5.81 -3.65 13.45
#